data_27c1e91d5c1f8a34b6f78997b5547015
#
_entry.id   27c1e91d5c1f8a34b6f78997b5547015
#
_cell.length_a   1.000
_cell.length_b   1.000
_cell.length_c   1.000
_cell.angle_alpha   90.00
_cell.angle_beta   90.00
_cell.angle_gamma   90.00
#
_symmetry.space_group_name_H-M   'P 1'
#
loop_
_entity.id
_entity.type
_entity.pdbx_description
1 polymer ?
#
loop_
_entity_poly.entity_id
_entity_poly.type
_entity_poly.pdbx_seq_one_letter_code
_entity_poly.pdbx_strand_id
1 'polypeptide(L)'
;MKIKKEINLFAGMFTADEIYRYGDIILLLGHIIYLVLFYRFGVYQMVYYNYFSVAFYAVMYFLLHFKKIGKISFTYLVLGEIIVHACMGAYYIGWSAGFTQIMLCIIPIPFFLAPNRKAIPYILSSFDVVVFIVMRIIVTNRVAPYSFDTGRENILYIYNTLCSFIIIIYVSSIYIFTNEHNKREAKAQNEKLQKLATIDPLTQLFNRRAMMDFIKKIESNSRRTNSVYSMCLGDIDDFKHVNDTYGHEVGDKVLRAVSDVIAGNVPSEGYVCRWGGEEILFVVPNTDTESCEKIAKSICQKIH
;
A
#
# COMPACT_ATOMS: atom_id res chain seq x y z
N MET A 1 -15.40 -13.50 6.07
CA MET A 1 -14.46 -14.22 5.18
C MET A 1 -14.87 -14.16 3.69
N LYS A 2 -16.14 -14.33 3.30
CA LYS A 2 -16.63 -14.21 1.90
C LYS A 2 -16.43 -12.83 1.29
N ILE A 3 -16.82 -11.75 1.97
CA ILE A 3 -16.70 -10.35 1.49
C ILE A 3 -15.23 -9.99 1.20
N LYS A 4 -14.28 -10.44 2.04
CA LYS A 4 -12.85 -10.20 1.85
C LYS A 4 -12.28 -10.92 0.61
N LYS A 5 -12.88 -12.06 0.23
CA LYS A 5 -12.53 -12.82 -0.97
C LYS A 5 -13.06 -12.16 -2.24
N GLU A 6 -14.24 -11.56 -2.18
CA GLU A 6 -14.86 -10.83 -3.29
C GLU A 6 -14.16 -9.48 -3.54
N ILE A 7 -13.81 -8.73 -2.50
CA ILE A 7 -13.00 -7.49 -2.63
C ILE A 7 -11.61 -7.81 -3.23
N ASN A 8 -10.99 -8.94 -2.86
CA ASN A 8 -9.74 -9.40 -3.47
C ASN A 8 -9.89 -9.82 -4.94
N LEU A 9 -11.06 -10.29 -5.34
CA LEU A 9 -11.36 -10.62 -6.74
C LEU A 9 -11.43 -9.34 -7.58
N PHE A 10 -12.14 -8.31 -7.10
CA PHE A 10 -12.21 -7.00 -7.77
C PHE A 10 -10.85 -6.29 -7.86
N ALA A 11 -10.04 -6.33 -6.80
CA ALA A 11 -8.70 -5.73 -6.78
C ALA A 11 -7.68 -6.43 -7.69
N GLY A 12 -8.00 -7.62 -8.21
CA GLY A 12 -7.17 -8.35 -9.19
C GLY A 12 -7.64 -8.20 -10.63
N MET A 13 -8.82 -7.60 -10.86
CA MET A 13 -9.43 -7.50 -12.20
C MET A 13 -8.91 -6.30 -13.01
N PHE A 14 -8.39 -5.25 -12.37
CA PHE A 14 -7.97 -4.02 -13.05
C PHE A 14 -6.54 -3.63 -12.67
N THR A 15 -5.79 -3.16 -13.65
CA THR A 15 -4.52 -2.49 -13.42
C THR A 15 -4.75 -1.06 -12.95
N ALA A 16 -3.74 -0.48 -12.28
CA ALA A 16 -3.81 0.93 -11.88
C ALA A 16 -4.03 1.87 -13.08
N ASP A 17 -3.49 1.54 -14.26
CA ASP A 17 -3.65 2.34 -15.49
C ASP A 17 -5.09 2.26 -16.04
N GLU A 18 -5.73 1.10 -15.94
CA GLU A 18 -7.13 0.93 -16.34
C GLU A 18 -8.08 1.72 -15.45
N ILE A 19 -7.85 1.72 -14.14
CA ILE A 19 -8.66 2.49 -13.20
C ILE A 19 -8.68 3.98 -13.60
N TYR A 20 -7.51 4.59 -13.86
CA TYR A 20 -7.46 5.99 -14.28
C TYR A 20 -8.16 6.24 -15.62
N ARG A 21 -8.04 5.34 -16.60
CA ARG A 21 -8.75 5.46 -17.89
C ARG A 21 -10.25 5.35 -17.74
N TYR A 22 -10.75 4.44 -16.90
CA TYR A 22 -12.19 4.33 -16.63
C TYR A 22 -12.74 5.56 -15.92
N GLY A 23 -11.99 6.14 -14.98
CA GLY A 23 -12.36 7.39 -14.33
C GLY A 23 -12.48 8.54 -15.32
N ASP A 24 -11.54 8.66 -16.24
CA ASP A 24 -11.55 9.68 -17.29
C ASP A 24 -12.74 9.50 -18.24
N ILE A 25 -13.05 8.26 -18.65
CA ILE A 25 -14.24 7.95 -19.46
C ILE A 25 -15.54 8.35 -18.73
N ILE A 26 -15.65 8.09 -17.43
CA ILE A 26 -16.82 8.49 -16.64
C ILE A 26 -16.98 10.01 -16.64
N LEU A 27 -15.89 10.76 -16.45
CA LEU A 27 -15.91 12.23 -16.51
C LEU A 27 -16.26 12.73 -17.91
N LEU A 28 -15.68 12.15 -18.95
CA LEU A 28 -16.01 12.47 -20.35
C LEU A 28 -17.51 12.28 -20.64
N LEU A 29 -18.07 11.14 -20.26
CA LEU A 29 -19.52 10.86 -20.44
C LEU A 29 -20.38 11.85 -19.64
N GLY A 30 -19.96 12.18 -18.41
CA GLY A 30 -20.62 13.20 -17.60
C GLY A 30 -20.69 14.56 -18.31
N HIS A 31 -19.57 15.01 -18.91
CA HIS A 31 -19.53 16.28 -19.64
C HIS A 31 -20.33 16.24 -20.96
N ILE A 32 -20.45 15.10 -21.61
CA ILE A 32 -21.37 14.94 -22.77
C ILE A 32 -22.82 15.13 -22.32
N ILE A 33 -23.22 14.58 -21.17
CA ILE A 33 -24.56 14.79 -20.61
C ILE A 33 -24.78 16.26 -20.26
N TYR A 34 -23.80 16.93 -19.60
CA TYR A 34 -23.87 18.37 -19.32
C TYR A 34 -24.02 19.18 -20.61
N LEU A 35 -23.32 18.84 -21.68
CA LEU A 35 -23.41 19.54 -22.95
C LEU A 35 -24.87 19.51 -23.48
N VAL A 36 -25.53 18.35 -23.42
CA VAL A 36 -26.91 18.19 -23.79
C VAL A 36 -27.85 19.02 -22.92
N LEU A 37 -27.67 18.96 -21.59
CA LEU A 37 -28.50 19.70 -20.63
C LEU A 37 -28.33 21.21 -20.81
N PHE A 38 -27.11 21.73 -20.91
CA PHE A 38 -26.87 23.16 -21.10
C PHE A 38 -27.42 23.68 -22.42
N TYR A 39 -27.30 22.89 -23.51
CA TYR A 39 -27.88 23.24 -24.80
C TYR A 39 -29.40 23.30 -24.70
N ARG A 40 -30.04 22.28 -24.11
CA ARG A 40 -31.50 22.22 -23.92
C ARG A 40 -32.03 23.34 -23.03
N PHE A 41 -31.28 23.79 -22.06
CA PHE A 41 -31.65 24.86 -21.12
C PHE A 41 -31.23 26.24 -21.60
N GLY A 42 -30.55 26.36 -22.75
CA GLY A 42 -30.15 27.64 -23.36
C GLY A 42 -28.98 28.34 -22.64
N VAL A 43 -28.16 27.61 -21.88
CA VAL A 43 -27.01 28.18 -21.12
C VAL A 43 -25.77 28.15 -21.99
N TYR A 44 -25.73 29.01 -23.00
CA TYR A 44 -24.71 28.97 -24.04
C TYR A 44 -23.27 29.15 -23.55
N GLN A 45 -23.03 29.95 -22.51
CA GLN A 45 -21.68 30.06 -21.89
C GLN A 45 -21.18 28.74 -21.35
N MET A 46 -22.06 27.96 -20.72
CA MET A 46 -21.72 26.63 -20.24
C MET A 46 -21.60 25.63 -21.40
N VAL A 47 -22.36 25.79 -22.48
CA VAL A 47 -22.18 24.96 -23.71
C VAL A 47 -20.77 25.16 -24.26
N TYR A 48 -20.31 26.40 -24.47
CA TYR A 48 -18.97 26.68 -24.99
C TYR A 48 -17.88 26.17 -24.07
N TYR A 49 -17.99 26.39 -22.76
CA TYR A 49 -17.03 25.86 -21.81
C TYR A 49 -17.02 24.32 -21.83
N ASN A 50 -18.17 23.70 -21.94
CA ASN A 50 -18.28 22.25 -21.91
C ASN A 50 -17.77 21.57 -23.18
N TYR A 51 -17.71 22.25 -24.33
CA TYR A 51 -16.95 21.79 -25.50
C TYR A 51 -15.46 21.67 -25.15
N PHE A 52 -14.92 22.66 -24.43
CA PHE A 52 -13.55 22.57 -23.92
C PHE A 52 -13.37 21.37 -22.97
N SER A 53 -14.28 21.15 -22.03
CA SER A 53 -14.20 20.02 -21.08
C SER A 53 -14.24 18.67 -21.79
N VAL A 54 -15.13 18.48 -22.76
CA VAL A 54 -15.19 17.25 -23.55
C VAL A 54 -13.90 17.01 -24.34
N ALA A 55 -13.36 18.05 -24.98
CA ALA A 55 -12.09 17.96 -25.69
C ALA A 55 -10.92 17.67 -24.72
N PHE A 56 -10.91 18.30 -23.54
CA PHE A 56 -9.93 18.09 -22.50
C PHE A 56 -9.89 16.62 -22.04
N TYR A 57 -11.02 16.04 -21.67
CA TYR A 57 -11.08 14.63 -21.25
C TYR A 57 -10.75 13.67 -22.39
N ALA A 58 -11.15 13.95 -23.62
CA ALA A 58 -10.74 13.16 -24.77
C ALA A 58 -9.21 13.16 -24.94
N VAL A 59 -8.57 14.32 -24.83
CA VAL A 59 -7.10 14.43 -24.86
C VAL A 59 -6.45 13.73 -23.68
N MET A 60 -6.98 13.87 -22.46
CA MET A 60 -6.48 13.19 -21.26
C MET A 60 -6.55 11.67 -21.41
N TYR A 61 -7.62 11.14 -21.99
CA TYR A 61 -7.73 9.72 -22.28
C TYR A 61 -6.60 9.22 -23.21
N PHE A 62 -6.32 9.94 -24.31
CA PHE A 62 -5.23 9.59 -25.23
C PHE A 62 -3.86 9.67 -24.54
N LEU A 63 -3.62 10.73 -23.74
CA LEU A 63 -2.36 10.89 -23.01
C LEU A 63 -2.14 9.76 -21.99
N LEU A 64 -3.17 9.31 -21.30
CA LEU A 64 -3.12 8.16 -20.40
C LEU A 64 -2.89 6.85 -21.17
N HIS A 65 -3.66 6.65 -22.26
CA HIS A 65 -3.58 5.44 -23.09
C HIS A 65 -2.17 5.22 -23.64
N PHE A 66 -1.55 6.26 -24.16
CA PHE A 66 -0.17 6.24 -24.70
C PHE A 66 0.91 6.47 -23.65
N LYS A 67 0.57 6.53 -22.35
CA LYS A 67 1.49 6.75 -21.23
C LYS A 67 2.34 8.04 -21.38
N LYS A 68 1.77 9.06 -22.01
CA LYS A 68 2.43 10.36 -22.22
C LYS A 68 2.27 11.31 -21.02
N ILE A 69 1.39 10.99 -20.06
CA ILE A 69 1.19 11.75 -18.85
C ILE A 69 1.29 10.83 -17.63
N GLY A 70 1.91 11.31 -16.54
CA GLY A 70 1.95 10.62 -15.28
C GLY A 70 0.62 10.76 -14.50
N LYS A 71 0.26 9.75 -13.71
CA LYS A 71 -1.00 9.71 -12.93
C LYS A 71 -1.20 10.94 -12.04
N ILE A 72 -0.14 11.41 -11.39
CA ILE A 72 -0.19 12.59 -10.51
C ILE A 72 -0.52 13.84 -11.31
N SER A 73 0.17 14.08 -12.44
CA SER A 73 -0.08 15.24 -13.30
C SER A 73 -1.47 15.20 -13.91
N PHE A 74 -1.92 14.02 -14.37
CA PHE A 74 -3.27 13.80 -14.84
C PHE A 74 -4.29 14.23 -13.78
N THR A 75 -4.17 13.72 -12.57
CA THR A 75 -5.15 14.02 -11.52
C THR A 75 -5.18 15.51 -11.15
N TYR A 76 -4.03 16.18 -11.08
CA TYR A 76 -4.04 17.62 -10.78
C TYR A 76 -4.71 18.45 -11.88
N LEU A 77 -4.53 18.08 -13.14
CA LEU A 77 -5.21 18.73 -14.25
C LEU A 77 -6.73 18.50 -14.21
N VAL A 78 -7.15 17.27 -13.94
CA VAL A 78 -8.56 16.91 -13.77
C VAL A 78 -9.19 17.64 -12.58
N LEU A 79 -8.51 17.71 -11.43
CA LEU A 79 -9.00 18.48 -10.27
C LEU A 79 -9.17 19.96 -10.60
N GLY A 80 -8.22 20.55 -11.33
CA GLY A 80 -8.32 21.94 -11.79
C GLY A 80 -9.53 22.17 -12.69
N GLU A 81 -9.76 21.28 -13.64
CA GLU A 81 -10.93 21.38 -14.55
C GLU A 81 -12.25 21.25 -13.79
N ILE A 82 -12.37 20.28 -12.87
CA ILE A 82 -13.57 20.08 -12.04
C ILE A 82 -13.88 21.32 -11.20
N ILE A 83 -12.89 21.95 -10.56
CA ILE A 83 -13.07 23.16 -9.77
C ILE A 83 -13.55 24.31 -10.66
N VAL A 84 -12.92 24.53 -11.82
CA VAL A 84 -13.32 25.60 -12.75
C VAL A 84 -14.73 25.37 -13.28
N HIS A 85 -15.06 24.13 -13.69
CA HIS A 85 -16.41 23.78 -14.15
C HIS A 85 -17.46 24.04 -13.07
N ALA A 86 -17.19 23.64 -11.82
CA ALA A 86 -18.11 23.87 -10.70
C ALA A 86 -18.29 25.36 -10.41
N CYS A 87 -17.23 26.17 -10.45
CA CYS A 87 -17.28 27.60 -10.29
C CYS A 87 -18.10 28.29 -11.40
N MET A 88 -17.87 27.90 -12.65
CA MET A 88 -18.60 28.43 -13.81
C MET A 88 -20.08 28.08 -13.73
N GLY A 89 -20.43 26.81 -13.41
CA GLY A 89 -21.81 26.39 -13.22
C GLY A 89 -22.52 27.18 -12.11
N ALA A 90 -21.89 27.31 -10.94
CA ALA A 90 -22.45 28.10 -9.84
C ALA A 90 -22.57 29.58 -10.18
N TYR A 91 -21.62 30.16 -10.93
CA TYR A 91 -21.62 31.57 -11.33
C TYR A 91 -22.75 31.89 -12.33
N TYR A 92 -22.94 31.06 -13.38
CA TYR A 92 -23.92 31.34 -14.43
C TYR A 92 -25.34 30.89 -14.08
N ILE A 93 -25.49 29.80 -13.31
CA ILE A 93 -26.80 29.16 -13.09
C ILE A 93 -27.28 29.41 -11.65
N GLY A 94 -26.38 29.51 -10.69
CA GLY A 94 -26.71 29.70 -9.30
C GLY A 94 -26.29 28.57 -8.39
N TRP A 95 -26.32 28.84 -7.09
CA TRP A 95 -25.88 27.91 -6.06
C TRP A 95 -26.79 26.68 -5.89
N SER A 96 -28.10 26.91 -6.03
CA SER A 96 -29.15 25.91 -5.85
C SER A 96 -29.11 24.77 -6.86
N ALA A 97 -28.49 24.99 -8.02
CA ALA A 97 -28.26 23.92 -9.01
C ALA A 97 -27.22 22.86 -8.57
N GLY A 98 -26.47 23.08 -7.47
CA GLY A 98 -25.65 22.06 -6.82
C GLY A 98 -24.27 21.80 -7.43
N PHE A 99 -23.78 22.65 -8.36
CA PHE A 99 -22.46 22.45 -9.02
C PHE A 99 -21.28 22.39 -8.03
N THR A 100 -21.36 23.08 -6.90
CA THR A 100 -20.29 23.13 -5.90
C THR A 100 -20.22 21.91 -4.99
N GLN A 101 -21.21 21.01 -5.04
CA GLN A 101 -21.19 19.75 -4.25
C GLN A 101 -19.96 18.89 -4.57
N ILE A 102 -19.58 18.88 -5.85
CA ILE A 102 -18.44 18.07 -6.31
C ILE A 102 -17.12 18.51 -5.68
N MET A 103 -16.96 19.80 -5.33
CA MET A 103 -15.77 20.33 -4.68
C MET A 103 -15.54 19.67 -3.32
N LEU A 104 -16.60 19.43 -2.55
CA LEU A 104 -16.51 18.69 -1.28
C LEU A 104 -16.06 17.22 -1.47
N CYS A 105 -16.42 16.61 -2.60
CA CYS A 105 -16.12 15.21 -2.88
C CYS A 105 -14.67 15.00 -3.32
N ILE A 106 -14.01 16.02 -3.89
CA ILE A 106 -12.65 15.93 -4.39
C ILE A 106 -11.56 16.25 -3.34
N ILE A 107 -11.92 16.84 -2.20
CA ILE A 107 -11.00 17.20 -1.10
C ILE A 107 -10.04 16.05 -0.71
N PRO A 108 -10.48 14.78 -0.59
CA PRO A 108 -9.59 13.70 -0.17
C PRO A 108 -8.64 13.21 -1.26
N ILE A 109 -8.88 13.53 -2.54
CA ILE A 109 -8.11 12.97 -3.66
C ILE A 109 -6.60 13.25 -3.57
N PRO A 110 -6.13 14.49 -3.26
CA PRO A 110 -4.70 14.76 -3.14
C PRO A 110 -3.98 13.92 -2.09
N PHE A 111 -4.69 13.49 -1.02
CA PHE A 111 -4.10 12.66 0.04
C PHE A 111 -3.75 11.23 -0.42
N PHE A 112 -4.42 10.73 -1.45
CA PHE A 112 -4.15 9.40 -1.99
C PHE A 112 -3.01 9.37 -3.01
N LEU A 113 -2.61 10.54 -3.54
CA LEU A 113 -1.71 10.64 -4.69
C LEU A 113 -0.27 11.03 -4.35
N ALA A 114 -0.02 11.67 -3.22
CA ALA A 114 1.28 12.25 -2.90
C ALA A 114 1.85 11.77 -1.56
N PRO A 115 2.16 10.47 -1.38
CA PRO A 115 2.65 9.96 -0.10
C PRO A 115 3.98 10.57 0.33
N ASN A 116 4.82 11.03 -0.61
CA ASN A 116 6.17 11.55 -0.33
C ASN A 116 6.23 13.07 -0.12
N ARG A 117 5.15 13.81 -0.41
CA ARG A 117 5.10 15.27 -0.28
C ARG A 117 3.98 15.68 0.67
N LYS A 118 4.25 15.59 1.96
CA LYS A 118 3.24 15.74 3.03
C LYS A 118 2.44 17.06 2.97
N ALA A 119 3.01 18.17 2.52
CA ALA A 119 2.35 19.47 2.49
C ALA A 119 1.38 19.66 1.31
N ILE A 120 1.64 19.06 0.14
CA ILE A 120 0.85 19.29 -1.08
C ILE A 120 -0.64 18.97 -0.93
N PRO A 121 -1.04 17.82 -0.35
CA PRO A 121 -2.45 17.51 -0.14
C PRO A 121 -3.18 18.58 0.68
N TYR A 122 -2.56 19.05 1.75
CA TYR A 122 -3.17 20.08 2.60
C TYR A 122 -3.32 21.42 1.88
N ILE A 123 -2.31 21.84 1.08
CA ILE A 123 -2.35 23.07 0.31
C ILE A 123 -3.48 23.01 -0.73
N LEU A 124 -3.57 21.92 -1.50
CA LEU A 124 -4.59 21.77 -2.53
C LEU A 124 -6.01 21.69 -1.95
N SER A 125 -6.19 20.90 -0.90
CA SER A 125 -7.48 20.78 -0.24
C SER A 125 -7.89 22.11 0.44
N SER A 126 -6.95 22.84 1.05
CA SER A 126 -7.23 24.17 1.61
C SER A 126 -7.58 25.18 0.52
N PHE A 127 -6.91 25.12 -0.64
CA PHE A 127 -7.23 25.97 -1.79
C PHE A 127 -8.66 25.70 -2.28
N ASP A 128 -9.06 24.44 -2.42
CA ASP A 128 -10.42 24.06 -2.84
C ASP A 128 -11.48 24.60 -1.85
N VAL A 129 -11.24 24.43 -0.54
CA VAL A 129 -12.13 24.98 0.51
C VAL A 129 -12.25 26.49 0.42
N VAL A 130 -11.14 27.22 0.20
CA VAL A 130 -11.15 28.67 0.03
C VAL A 130 -11.96 29.06 -1.19
N VAL A 131 -11.75 28.40 -2.33
CA VAL A 131 -12.52 28.65 -3.57
C VAL A 131 -14.01 28.37 -3.33
N PHE A 132 -14.37 27.29 -2.66
CA PHE A 132 -15.77 26.99 -2.30
C PHE A 132 -16.42 28.12 -1.49
N ILE A 133 -15.73 28.62 -0.43
CA ILE A 133 -16.24 29.71 0.42
C ILE A 133 -16.37 31.00 -0.38
N VAL A 134 -15.35 31.37 -1.16
CA VAL A 134 -15.36 32.58 -2.00
C VAL A 134 -16.51 32.53 -3.02
N MET A 135 -16.68 31.39 -3.69
CA MET A 135 -17.80 31.18 -4.63
C MET A 135 -19.15 31.30 -3.95
N ARG A 136 -19.28 30.79 -2.70
CA ARG A 136 -20.53 30.97 -1.93
C ARG A 136 -20.84 32.44 -1.72
N ILE A 137 -19.86 33.24 -1.30
CA ILE A 137 -20.02 34.68 -1.05
C ILE A 137 -20.38 35.39 -2.36
N ILE A 138 -19.69 35.14 -3.46
CA ILE A 138 -19.92 35.78 -4.75
C ILE A 138 -21.32 35.45 -5.27
N VAL A 139 -21.71 34.20 -5.28
CA VAL A 139 -22.96 33.73 -5.92
C VAL A 139 -24.18 34.13 -5.08
N THR A 140 -24.08 34.18 -3.74
CA THR A 140 -25.20 34.59 -2.85
C THR A 140 -25.51 36.05 -2.97
N ASN A 141 -24.51 36.92 -3.22
CA ASN A 141 -24.68 38.38 -3.29
C ASN A 141 -25.01 38.90 -4.69
N ARG A 142 -25.42 38.03 -5.61
CA ARG A 142 -25.78 38.43 -6.98
C ARG A 142 -26.93 37.60 -7.55
N VAL A 143 -27.60 38.11 -8.56
CA VAL A 143 -28.54 37.33 -9.36
C VAL A 143 -27.77 36.55 -10.43
N ALA A 144 -28.06 35.28 -10.57
CA ALA A 144 -27.44 34.47 -11.63
C ALA A 144 -27.87 34.97 -13.02
N PRO A 145 -26.97 34.96 -14.04
CA PRO A 145 -27.30 35.35 -15.40
C PRO A 145 -28.43 34.52 -16.00
N TYR A 146 -28.56 33.27 -15.59
CA TYR A 146 -29.62 32.37 -16.00
C TYR A 146 -30.47 32.01 -14.79
N SER A 147 -31.74 32.42 -14.82
CA SER A 147 -32.73 32.01 -13.83
C SER A 147 -33.56 30.86 -14.38
N PHE A 148 -33.68 29.79 -13.65
CA PHE A 148 -34.47 28.62 -14.03
C PHE A 148 -35.75 28.53 -13.19
N ASP A 149 -36.75 27.86 -13.80
CA ASP A 149 -37.85 27.33 -13.03
C ASP A 149 -37.37 26.17 -12.14
N THR A 150 -38.13 25.90 -11.08
CA THR A 150 -37.80 24.86 -10.10
C THR A 150 -37.58 23.48 -10.75
N GLY A 151 -38.24 23.20 -11.87
CA GLY A 151 -38.09 21.91 -12.56
C GLY A 151 -36.67 21.73 -13.14
N ARG A 152 -36.20 22.72 -13.92
CA ARG A 152 -34.85 22.68 -14.51
C ARG A 152 -33.74 22.71 -13.47
N GLU A 153 -33.95 23.52 -12.43
CA GLU A 153 -33.02 23.60 -11.33
C GLU A 153 -32.86 22.24 -10.61
N ASN A 154 -34.00 21.58 -10.32
CA ASN A 154 -33.98 20.24 -9.71
C ASN A 154 -33.32 19.19 -10.62
N ILE A 155 -33.49 19.25 -11.92
CA ILE A 155 -32.80 18.33 -12.86
C ILE A 155 -31.27 18.48 -12.69
N LEU A 156 -30.76 19.71 -12.72
CA LEU A 156 -29.34 19.97 -12.54
C LEU A 156 -28.85 19.56 -11.15
N TYR A 157 -29.60 19.87 -10.10
CA TYR A 157 -29.26 19.49 -8.73
C TYR A 157 -29.16 17.97 -8.57
N ILE A 158 -30.15 17.23 -9.08
CA ILE A 158 -30.14 15.76 -9.03
C ILE A 158 -28.94 15.21 -9.83
N TYR A 159 -28.70 15.74 -11.02
CA TYR A 159 -27.57 15.31 -11.84
C TYR A 159 -26.23 15.58 -11.15
N ASN A 160 -25.99 16.77 -10.60
CA ASN A 160 -24.81 17.12 -9.82
C ASN A 160 -24.61 16.21 -8.61
N THR A 161 -25.71 15.90 -7.91
CA THR A 161 -25.72 14.99 -6.78
C THR A 161 -25.30 13.58 -7.20
N LEU A 162 -25.86 13.05 -8.28
CA LEU A 162 -25.46 11.73 -8.83
C LEU A 162 -23.99 11.69 -9.23
N CYS A 163 -23.49 12.74 -9.92
CA CYS A 163 -22.08 12.86 -10.26
C CYS A 163 -21.20 12.85 -9.01
N SER A 164 -21.60 13.57 -7.96
CA SER A 164 -20.89 13.62 -6.69
C SER A 164 -20.82 12.24 -6.02
N PHE A 165 -21.90 11.48 -5.98
CA PHE A 165 -21.90 10.11 -5.47
C PHE A 165 -21.03 9.17 -6.30
N ILE A 166 -21.09 9.26 -7.63
CA ILE A 166 -20.22 8.45 -8.51
C ILE A 166 -18.75 8.73 -8.23
N ILE A 167 -18.39 10.00 -8.07
CA ILE A 167 -17.00 10.39 -7.74
C ILE A 167 -16.58 9.87 -6.37
N ILE A 168 -17.42 9.97 -5.34
CA ILE A 168 -17.09 9.43 -4.00
C ILE A 168 -16.87 7.92 -4.07
N ILE A 169 -17.75 7.18 -4.74
CA ILE A 169 -17.61 5.73 -4.90
C ILE A 169 -16.33 5.40 -5.67
N TYR A 170 -16.05 6.12 -6.75
CA TYR A 170 -14.85 5.94 -7.56
C TYR A 170 -13.57 6.21 -6.75
N VAL A 171 -13.50 7.33 -6.02
CA VAL A 171 -12.37 7.71 -5.17
C VAL A 171 -12.15 6.69 -4.06
N SER A 172 -13.24 6.24 -3.42
CA SER A 172 -13.18 5.19 -2.40
C SER A 172 -12.64 3.87 -2.96
N SER A 173 -13.02 3.52 -4.19
CA SER A 173 -12.53 2.32 -4.88
C SER A 173 -11.04 2.40 -5.19
N ILE A 174 -10.56 3.57 -5.66
CA ILE A 174 -9.12 3.83 -5.87
C ILE A 174 -8.35 3.68 -4.55
N TYR A 175 -8.87 4.26 -3.47
CA TYR A 175 -8.23 4.18 -2.15
C TYR A 175 -8.05 2.73 -1.69
N ILE A 176 -9.12 1.93 -1.75
CA ILE A 176 -9.10 0.52 -1.38
C ILE A 176 -8.07 -0.23 -2.23
N PHE A 177 -8.10 -0.03 -3.56
CA PHE A 177 -7.17 -0.67 -4.48
C PHE A 177 -5.71 -0.33 -4.18
N THR A 178 -5.39 0.96 -4.03
CA THR A 178 -4.02 1.43 -3.76
C THR A 178 -3.51 0.93 -2.41
N ASN A 179 -4.35 0.95 -1.38
CA ASN A 179 -3.99 0.49 -0.04
C ASN A 179 -3.71 -1.02 -0.01
N GLU A 180 -4.51 -1.83 -0.70
CA GLU A 180 -4.27 -3.28 -0.80
C GLU A 180 -3.02 -3.60 -1.62
N HIS A 181 -2.75 -2.85 -2.69
CA HIS A 181 -1.51 -3.01 -3.47
C HIS A 181 -0.27 -2.71 -2.63
N ASN A 182 -0.25 -1.58 -1.93
CA ASN A 182 0.86 -1.18 -1.05
C ASN A 182 1.10 -2.20 0.08
N LYS A 183 0.04 -2.74 0.68
CA LYS A 183 0.15 -3.80 1.69
C LYS A 183 0.77 -5.08 1.13
N ARG A 184 0.41 -5.49 -0.08
CA ARG A 184 0.99 -6.67 -0.74
C ARG A 184 2.47 -6.48 -1.05
N GLU A 185 2.85 -5.31 -1.57
CA GLU A 185 4.25 -4.98 -1.82
C GLU A 185 5.08 -4.95 -0.54
N ALA A 186 4.60 -4.27 0.52
CA ALA A 186 5.28 -4.23 1.80
C ALA A 186 5.45 -5.63 2.41
N LYS A 187 4.43 -6.49 2.30
CA LYS A 187 4.53 -7.89 2.75
C LYS A 187 5.58 -8.67 1.95
N ALA A 188 5.57 -8.56 0.62
CA ALA A 188 6.54 -9.24 -0.24
C ALA A 188 7.98 -8.78 0.03
N GLN A 189 8.19 -7.47 0.26
CA GLN A 189 9.48 -6.91 0.64
C GLN A 189 9.94 -7.44 2.01
N ASN A 190 9.03 -7.50 2.99
CA ASN A 190 9.36 -8.03 4.32
C ASN A 190 9.70 -9.52 4.26
N GLU A 191 8.96 -10.32 3.51
CA GLU A 191 9.28 -11.73 3.27
C GLU A 191 10.65 -11.91 2.58
N LYS A 192 10.98 -11.00 1.63
CA LYS A 192 12.30 -11.01 0.98
C LYS A 192 13.41 -10.65 1.96
N LEU A 193 13.22 -9.64 2.79
CA LEU A 193 14.17 -9.26 3.85
C LEU A 193 14.36 -10.39 4.86
N GLN A 194 13.29 -11.01 5.33
CA GLN A 194 13.36 -12.19 6.20
C GLN A 194 14.08 -13.36 5.53
N LYS A 195 13.92 -13.51 4.22
CA LYS A 195 14.68 -14.51 3.44
C LYS A 195 16.17 -14.22 3.34
N LEU A 196 16.58 -12.97 3.36
CA LEU A 196 17.98 -12.56 3.33
C LEU A 196 18.65 -12.60 4.71
N ALA A 197 17.87 -12.52 5.79
CA ALA A 197 18.41 -12.64 7.15
C ALA A 197 19.04 -14.03 7.33
N THR A 198 20.25 -14.06 7.88
CA THR A 198 21.01 -15.29 8.14
C THR A 198 21.13 -15.56 9.64
N ILE A 199 20.86 -14.56 10.46
CA ILE A 199 21.04 -14.58 11.91
C ILE A 199 19.68 -14.63 12.62
N ASP A 200 19.58 -15.38 13.70
CA ASP A 200 18.46 -15.36 14.62
C ASP A 200 18.55 -14.11 15.52
N PRO A 201 17.51 -13.26 15.60
CA PRO A 201 17.60 -11.99 16.32
C PRO A 201 17.70 -12.14 17.83
N LEU A 202 17.26 -13.26 18.42
CA LEU A 202 17.28 -13.48 19.85
C LEU A 202 18.65 -14.00 20.32
N THR A 203 19.18 -15.02 19.66
CA THR A 203 20.39 -15.73 20.05
C THR A 203 21.64 -15.25 19.35
N GLN A 204 21.52 -14.43 18.30
CA GLN A 204 22.61 -13.99 17.41
C GLN A 204 23.37 -15.15 16.73
N LEU A 205 22.87 -16.38 16.83
CA LEU A 205 23.34 -17.53 16.09
C LEU A 205 22.82 -17.49 14.63
N PHE A 206 23.37 -18.33 13.77
CA PHE A 206 22.73 -18.54 12.48
C PHE A 206 21.30 -19.07 12.65
N ASN A 207 20.42 -18.74 11.73
CA ASN A 207 19.09 -19.33 11.72
C ASN A 207 19.11 -20.67 10.94
N ARG A 208 18.06 -21.46 11.11
CA ARG A 208 17.90 -22.78 10.47
C ARG A 208 18.14 -22.74 8.96
N ARG A 209 17.69 -21.67 8.28
CA ARG A 209 17.84 -21.56 6.83
C ARG A 209 19.31 -21.38 6.43
N ALA A 210 20.03 -20.47 7.07
CA ALA A 210 21.45 -20.28 6.83
C ALA A 210 22.24 -21.57 7.08
N MET A 211 21.90 -22.29 8.16
CA MET A 211 22.52 -23.57 8.48
C MET A 211 22.29 -24.61 7.37
N MET A 212 21.07 -24.72 6.81
CA MET A 212 20.80 -25.63 5.72
C MET A 212 21.66 -25.33 4.47
N ASP A 213 21.92 -24.06 4.19
CA ASP A 213 22.79 -23.66 3.07
C ASP A 213 24.27 -23.98 3.37
N PHE A 214 24.72 -23.82 4.63
CA PHE A 214 26.05 -24.26 5.04
C PHE A 214 26.22 -25.78 4.98
N ILE A 215 25.26 -26.56 5.47
CA ILE A 215 25.29 -28.02 5.40
C ILE A 215 25.44 -28.49 3.95
N LYS A 216 24.66 -27.94 3.01
CA LYS A 216 24.78 -28.29 1.57
C LYS A 216 26.19 -28.01 1.03
N LYS A 217 26.81 -26.88 1.42
CA LYS A 217 28.16 -26.52 1.01
C LYS A 217 29.21 -27.49 1.62
N ILE A 218 29.07 -27.79 2.91
CA ILE A 218 29.96 -28.73 3.64
C ILE A 218 29.84 -30.13 2.99
N GLU A 219 28.62 -30.63 2.76
CA GLU A 219 28.38 -31.92 2.12
C GLU A 219 29.01 -31.99 0.73
N SER A 220 28.80 -30.99 -0.11
CA SER A 220 29.38 -30.91 -1.46
C SER A 220 30.92 -30.92 -1.39
N ASN A 221 31.51 -30.19 -0.45
CA ASN A 221 32.95 -30.15 -0.26
C ASN A 221 33.49 -31.48 0.26
N SER A 222 32.84 -32.06 1.27
CA SER A 222 33.20 -33.36 1.84
C SER A 222 33.23 -34.49 0.80
N ARG A 223 32.23 -34.55 -0.09
CA ARG A 223 32.19 -35.46 -1.21
C ARG A 223 33.37 -35.29 -2.17
N ARG A 224 33.82 -34.06 -2.41
CA ARG A 224 34.93 -33.73 -3.31
C ARG A 224 36.29 -34.06 -2.71
N THR A 225 36.45 -33.81 -1.41
CA THR A 225 37.75 -33.98 -0.71
C THR A 225 37.86 -35.29 0.06
N ASN A 226 36.82 -36.13 0.00
CA ASN A 226 36.71 -37.38 0.79
C ASN A 226 36.91 -37.15 2.30
N SER A 227 36.42 -35.98 2.80
CA SER A 227 36.48 -35.62 4.24
C SER A 227 35.16 -35.94 4.91
N VAL A 228 35.20 -36.02 6.25
CA VAL A 228 34.00 -36.20 7.09
C VAL A 228 33.55 -34.90 7.70
N TYR A 229 32.30 -34.82 8.12
CA TYR A 229 31.78 -33.75 8.98
C TYR A 229 30.80 -34.37 9.97
N SER A 230 30.63 -33.72 11.11
CA SER A 230 29.69 -34.14 12.15
C SER A 230 28.68 -33.03 12.47
N MET A 231 27.49 -33.44 12.86
CA MET A 231 26.42 -32.57 13.30
C MET A 231 25.92 -33.02 14.68
N CYS A 232 25.57 -32.06 15.54
CA CYS A 232 24.95 -32.34 16.81
C CYS A 232 23.74 -31.42 17.00
N LEU A 233 22.58 -32.02 17.25
CA LEU A 233 21.37 -31.33 17.64
C LEU A 233 21.18 -31.47 19.14
N GLY A 234 21.07 -30.35 19.85
CA GLY A 234 20.77 -30.26 21.28
C GLY A 234 19.42 -29.59 21.50
N ASP A 235 18.79 -29.97 22.59
CA ASP A 235 17.53 -29.37 23.08
C ASP A 235 17.72 -28.95 24.53
N ILE A 236 17.06 -27.85 24.96
CA ILE A 236 17.16 -27.37 26.35
C ILE A 236 16.12 -28.10 27.19
N ASP A 237 16.59 -28.94 28.11
CA ASP A 237 15.76 -29.73 29.01
C ASP A 237 14.81 -28.81 29.81
N ASP A 238 13.53 -29.19 29.91
CA ASP A 238 12.47 -28.50 30.65
C ASP A 238 12.30 -27.01 30.31
N PHE A 239 12.69 -26.56 29.11
CA PHE A 239 12.60 -25.16 28.72
C PHE A 239 11.16 -24.61 28.79
N LYS A 240 10.17 -25.43 28.45
CA LYS A 240 8.76 -25.06 28.62
C LYS A 240 8.43 -24.78 30.10
N HIS A 241 8.93 -25.57 31.03
CA HIS A 241 8.74 -25.36 32.47
C HIS A 241 9.35 -24.05 32.95
N VAL A 242 10.51 -23.67 32.40
CA VAL A 242 11.15 -22.37 32.68
C VAL A 242 10.21 -21.24 32.18
N ASN A 243 9.68 -21.31 30.98
CA ASN A 243 8.77 -20.31 30.44
C ASN A 243 7.47 -20.21 31.24
N ASP A 244 6.87 -21.35 31.60
CA ASP A 244 5.59 -21.40 32.32
C ASP A 244 5.75 -20.89 33.77
N THR A 245 6.91 -21.08 34.37
CA THR A 245 7.17 -20.70 35.79
C THR A 245 7.69 -19.26 35.93
N TYR A 246 8.61 -18.82 35.05
CA TYR A 246 9.32 -17.55 35.18
C TYR A 246 9.02 -16.54 34.08
N GLY A 247 8.19 -16.93 33.11
CA GLY A 247 7.80 -16.09 31.98
C GLY A 247 8.82 -16.12 30.82
N HIS A 248 8.33 -15.75 29.63
CA HIS A 248 9.11 -15.79 28.39
C HIS A 248 10.36 -14.92 28.41
N GLU A 249 10.38 -13.81 29.14
CA GLU A 249 11.59 -12.96 29.25
C GLU A 249 12.75 -13.67 29.92
N VAL A 250 12.48 -14.54 30.93
CA VAL A 250 13.47 -15.36 31.58
C VAL A 250 13.93 -16.49 30.67
N GLY A 251 12.98 -17.14 29.98
CA GLY A 251 13.30 -18.15 28.96
C GLY A 251 14.21 -17.60 27.86
N ASP A 252 13.95 -16.40 27.37
CA ASP A 252 14.80 -15.72 26.40
C ASP A 252 16.23 -15.48 26.91
N LYS A 253 16.40 -15.16 28.20
CA LYS A 253 17.73 -15.03 28.83
C LYS A 253 18.45 -16.38 28.93
N VAL A 254 17.72 -17.42 29.31
CA VAL A 254 18.29 -18.79 29.38
C VAL A 254 18.74 -19.22 27.97
N LEU A 255 17.87 -19.01 26.96
CA LEU A 255 18.20 -19.38 25.58
C LEU A 255 19.43 -18.64 25.04
N ARG A 256 19.59 -17.33 25.35
CA ARG A 256 20.82 -16.58 25.01
C ARG A 256 22.03 -17.13 25.72
N ALA A 257 21.97 -17.35 27.04
CA ALA A 257 23.08 -17.85 27.80
C ALA A 257 23.57 -19.22 27.31
N VAL A 258 22.65 -20.15 27.05
CA VAL A 258 22.96 -21.46 26.47
C VAL A 258 23.59 -21.33 25.09
N SER A 259 23.01 -20.43 24.23
CA SER A 259 23.53 -20.15 22.89
C SER A 259 24.98 -19.64 22.95
N ASP A 260 25.28 -18.72 23.84
CA ASP A 260 26.63 -18.16 24.01
C ASP A 260 27.66 -19.24 24.48
N VAL A 261 27.26 -20.11 25.40
CA VAL A 261 28.09 -21.24 25.83
C VAL A 261 28.37 -22.19 24.66
N ILE A 262 27.35 -22.54 23.87
CA ILE A 262 27.52 -23.44 22.72
C ILE A 262 28.45 -22.79 21.69
N ALA A 263 28.16 -21.54 21.29
CA ALA A 263 28.96 -20.81 20.32
C ALA A 263 30.41 -20.66 20.71
N GLY A 264 30.69 -20.40 22.02
CA GLY A 264 32.05 -20.25 22.55
C GLY A 264 32.83 -21.56 22.69
N ASN A 265 32.19 -22.72 22.51
CA ASN A 265 32.83 -24.04 22.66
C ASN A 265 32.85 -24.85 21.37
N VAL A 266 32.13 -24.46 20.34
CA VAL A 266 32.25 -25.04 19.00
C VAL A 266 33.52 -24.48 18.33
N PRO A 267 34.35 -25.31 17.66
CA PRO A 267 35.53 -24.84 16.93
C PRO A 267 35.21 -23.71 15.92
N SER A 268 36.20 -22.86 15.67
CA SER A 268 36.04 -21.69 14.77
C SER A 268 35.61 -22.02 13.35
N GLU A 269 35.91 -23.25 12.88
CA GLU A 269 35.52 -23.78 11.60
C GLU A 269 34.05 -24.28 11.58
N GLY A 270 33.43 -24.42 12.75
CA GLY A 270 32.08 -24.90 12.95
C GLY A 270 31.04 -23.81 12.78
N TYR A 271 29.83 -24.23 12.58
CA TYR A 271 28.65 -23.36 12.43
C TYR A 271 27.65 -23.72 13.53
N VAL A 272 27.08 -22.71 14.21
CA VAL A 272 26.05 -22.90 15.23
C VAL A 272 24.79 -22.17 14.83
N CYS A 273 23.65 -22.81 14.97
CA CYS A 273 22.36 -22.18 14.65
C CYS A 273 21.27 -22.50 15.66
N ARG A 274 20.32 -21.61 15.78
CA ARG A 274 19.03 -21.90 16.38
C ARG A 274 18.19 -22.67 15.37
N TRP A 275 17.96 -23.95 15.65
CA TRP A 275 17.25 -24.85 14.74
C TRP A 275 15.73 -24.80 14.90
N GLY A 276 15.28 -24.66 16.14
CA GLY A 276 13.87 -24.57 16.53
C GLY A 276 13.64 -23.58 17.66
N GLY A 277 12.58 -23.74 18.42
CA GLY A 277 12.26 -22.92 19.58
C GLY A 277 13.38 -22.91 20.60
N GLU A 278 13.69 -24.08 21.13
CA GLU A 278 14.72 -24.38 22.14
C GLU A 278 15.84 -25.29 21.61
N GLU A 279 15.76 -25.66 20.33
CA GLU A 279 16.72 -26.55 19.67
C GLU A 279 17.88 -25.76 19.07
N ILE A 280 19.12 -26.21 19.33
CA ILE A 280 20.36 -25.64 18.79
C ILE A 280 21.12 -26.72 18.04
N LEU A 281 21.48 -26.46 16.80
CA LEU A 281 22.27 -27.34 15.95
C LEU A 281 23.67 -26.74 15.76
N PHE A 282 24.71 -27.56 15.93
CA PHE A 282 26.02 -27.20 15.41
C PHE A 282 26.55 -28.22 14.42
N VAL A 283 27.39 -27.76 13.50
CA VAL A 283 28.02 -28.57 12.45
C VAL A 283 29.51 -28.27 12.44
N VAL A 284 30.36 -29.31 12.49
CA VAL A 284 31.81 -29.14 12.46
C VAL A 284 32.40 -29.91 11.27
N PRO A 285 32.99 -29.20 10.29
CA PRO A 285 33.69 -29.84 9.16
C PRO A 285 34.93 -30.58 9.63
N ASN A 286 35.37 -31.56 8.85
CA ASN A 286 36.61 -32.36 9.10
C ASN A 286 36.70 -32.98 10.50
N THR A 287 35.54 -33.30 11.10
CA THR A 287 35.43 -33.80 12.46
C THR A 287 34.66 -35.12 12.44
N ASP A 288 35.21 -36.16 13.06
CA ASP A 288 34.53 -37.46 13.20
C ASP A 288 33.52 -37.45 14.37
N THR A 289 32.74 -38.51 14.48
CA THR A 289 31.67 -38.63 15.47
C THR A 289 32.23 -38.64 16.89
N GLU A 290 33.35 -39.26 17.15
CA GLU A 290 33.96 -39.35 18.51
C GLU A 290 34.42 -37.98 18.97
N SER A 291 35.08 -37.20 18.11
CA SER A 291 35.52 -35.83 18.39
C SER A 291 34.30 -34.90 18.57
N CYS A 292 33.26 -35.05 17.79
CA CYS A 292 32.02 -34.28 17.94
C CYS A 292 31.34 -34.57 19.30
N GLU A 293 31.30 -35.84 19.72
CA GLU A 293 30.74 -36.26 20.99
C GLU A 293 31.50 -35.61 22.17
N LYS A 294 32.84 -35.53 22.09
CA LYS A 294 33.68 -34.86 23.12
C LYS A 294 33.31 -33.37 23.21
N ILE A 295 33.12 -32.69 22.09
CA ILE A 295 32.66 -31.30 22.05
C ILE A 295 31.28 -31.17 22.72
N ALA A 296 30.31 -32.00 22.36
CA ALA A 296 28.97 -31.97 22.94
C ALA A 296 28.97 -32.21 24.44
N LYS A 297 29.72 -33.22 24.94
CA LYS A 297 29.87 -33.48 26.36
C LYS A 297 30.50 -32.31 27.11
N SER A 298 31.53 -31.68 26.55
CA SER A 298 32.15 -30.47 27.15
C SER A 298 31.17 -29.30 27.25
N ILE A 299 30.31 -29.12 26.22
CA ILE A 299 29.26 -28.09 26.24
C ILE A 299 28.24 -28.37 27.33
N CYS A 300 27.71 -29.61 27.42
CA CYS A 300 26.75 -29.98 28.48
C CYS A 300 27.35 -29.76 29.90
N GLN A 301 28.63 -30.08 30.12
CA GLN A 301 29.27 -29.84 31.42
C GLN A 301 29.43 -28.36 31.80
N LYS A 302 29.36 -27.44 30.82
CA LYS A 302 29.48 -25.98 31.06
C LYS A 302 28.15 -25.29 31.19
N ILE A 303 27.08 -25.94 30.74
CA ILE A 303 25.70 -25.45 30.87
C ILE A 303 25.15 -25.81 32.28
N HIS A 304 25.55 -26.96 32.81
CA HIS A 304 25.25 -27.37 34.20
C HIS A 304 26.15 -26.67 35.22
#